data_34f0482fb5fa10e14398533ee93be122
#
_entry.id   34f0482fb5fa10e14398533ee93be122
#
_cell.length_a   1.000
_cell.length_b   1.000
_cell.length_c   1.000
_cell.angle_alpha   90.00
_cell.angle_beta   90.00
_cell.angle_gamma   90.00
#
_symmetry.space_group_name_H-M   'P 1'
#
loop_
_entity.id
_entity.type
_entity.pdbx_description
1 polymer ?
#
loop_
_entity_poly.entity_id
_entity_poly.type
_entity_poly.pdbx_seq_one_letter_code
_entity_poly.pdbx_strand_id
1 'polypeptide(L)'
;VLRKAYGLGAQSMLGGHLKRPQFTLAWSTGEFGPMGVEGAVTLGFRRELEAIEDETERAERYQQLVDAMYKQGKAENVASYFEIDDVIDPADSRRWLAEAMRC
;
A
#
# COMPACT_ATOMS: atom_id res chain seq x y z
N VAL A 1 -9.41 -3.93 2.21
CA VAL A 1 -8.00 -4.36 2.25
C VAL A 1 -7.61 -4.65 3.69
N LEU A 2 -7.20 -5.88 3.95
CA LEU A 2 -6.88 -6.33 5.31
C LEU A 2 -5.39 -6.13 5.64
N ARG A 3 -4.52 -6.35 4.69
CA ARG A 3 -3.09 -6.27 4.90
C ARG A 3 -2.34 -5.70 3.70
N LYS A 4 -2.13 -6.46 2.63
CA LYS A 4 -1.30 -6.04 1.50
C LYS A 4 -2.09 -5.96 0.20
N ALA A 5 -1.99 -4.84 -0.48
CA ALA A 5 -2.61 -4.61 -1.79
C ALA A 5 -1.55 -4.00 -2.72
N TYR A 6 -0.85 -4.85 -3.46
CA TYR A 6 0.24 -4.45 -4.33
C TYR A 6 0.02 -4.93 -5.77
N GLY A 7 0.32 -4.07 -6.72
CA GLY A 7 0.42 -4.38 -8.13
C GLY A 7 -0.88 -4.82 -8.79
N LEU A 8 -0.72 -5.57 -9.87
CA LEU A 8 -1.84 -6.03 -10.71
C LEU A 8 -2.76 -7.02 -10.00
N GLY A 9 -2.24 -7.82 -9.07
CA GLY A 9 -3.05 -8.72 -8.27
C GLY A 9 -4.09 -7.99 -7.45
N ALA A 10 -3.68 -6.90 -6.78
CA ALA A 10 -4.59 -6.05 -6.03
C ALA A 10 -5.63 -5.39 -6.95
N GLN A 11 -5.20 -4.86 -8.10
CA GLN A 11 -6.10 -4.25 -9.07
C GLN A 11 -7.15 -5.26 -9.59
N SER A 12 -6.75 -6.48 -9.86
CA SER A 12 -7.67 -7.53 -10.30
C SER A 12 -8.75 -7.82 -9.26
N MET A 13 -8.37 -7.90 -8.00
CA MET A 13 -9.31 -8.12 -6.89
C MET A 13 -10.28 -6.96 -6.70
N LEU A 14 -9.91 -5.76 -7.11
CA LEU A 14 -10.71 -4.54 -7.00
C LEU A 14 -11.52 -4.23 -8.27
N GLY A 15 -11.50 -5.10 -9.26
CA GLY A 15 -12.19 -4.89 -10.53
C GLY A 15 -11.47 -3.91 -11.47
N GLY A 16 -10.17 -3.70 -11.27
CA GLY A 16 -9.31 -2.91 -12.14
C GLY A 16 -8.84 -1.58 -11.56
N HIS A 17 -9.52 -1.03 -10.56
CA HIS A 17 -9.16 0.26 -9.96
C HIS A 17 -9.75 0.41 -8.56
N LEU A 18 -9.09 1.17 -7.68
CA LEU A 18 -9.57 1.42 -6.31
C LEU A 18 -10.94 2.10 -6.24
N LYS A 19 -11.30 2.85 -7.26
CA LYS A 19 -12.60 3.55 -7.35
C LYS A 19 -13.69 2.74 -8.06
N ARG A 20 -13.36 1.56 -8.57
CA ARG A 20 -14.31 0.72 -9.30
C ARG A 20 -15.35 0.04 -8.39
N PRO A 21 -14.98 -0.50 -7.22
CA PRO A 21 -15.94 -1.09 -6.30
C PRO A 21 -16.94 -0.07 -5.77
N GLN A 22 -18.03 -0.56 -5.22
CA GLN A 22 -19.05 0.28 -4.56
C GLN A 22 -18.40 1.14 -3.45
N PHE A 23 -17.49 0.58 -2.69
CA PHE A 23 -16.61 1.31 -1.80
C PHE A 23 -15.32 0.51 -1.61
N THR A 24 -14.25 1.19 -1.24
CA THR A 24 -12.96 0.59 -0.91
C THR A 24 -12.58 1.00 0.50
N LEU A 25 -12.43 0.03 1.36
CA LEU A 25 -12.09 0.22 2.78
C LEU A 25 -10.82 -0.52 3.10
N ALA A 26 -10.10 -0.05 4.10
CA ALA A 26 -8.93 -0.74 4.62
C ALA A 26 -8.98 -0.79 6.15
N TRP A 27 -8.39 -1.87 6.71
CA TRP A 27 -8.00 -1.86 8.11
C TRP A 27 -6.72 -1.04 8.25
N SER A 28 -6.39 -0.57 9.46
CA SER A 28 -5.16 0.17 9.71
C SER A 28 -3.88 -0.65 9.44
N THR A 29 -3.99 -1.98 9.35
CA THR A 29 -2.92 -2.87 8.90
C THR A 29 -2.74 -2.88 7.38
N GLY A 30 -3.61 -2.21 6.62
CA GLY A 30 -3.55 -2.17 5.17
C GLY A 30 -2.32 -1.45 4.65
N GLU A 31 -1.72 -2.01 3.60
CA GLU A 31 -0.56 -1.46 2.90
C GLU A 31 -0.83 -1.48 1.40
N PHE A 32 -0.44 -0.41 0.71
CA PHE A 32 -0.70 -0.22 -0.71
C PHE A 32 0.59 0.12 -1.46
N GLY A 33 0.68 -0.30 -2.69
CA GLY A 33 1.80 0.06 -3.57
C GLY A 33 1.63 -0.48 -4.99
N PRO A 34 2.34 0.11 -5.96
CA PRO A 34 2.28 -0.35 -7.36
C PRO A 34 2.98 -1.68 -7.58
N MET A 35 3.93 -2.02 -6.70
CA MET A 35 4.67 -3.30 -6.70
C MET A 35 5.27 -3.51 -5.31
N GLY A 36 5.79 -4.71 -5.04
CA GLY A 36 6.45 -5.01 -3.77
C GLY A 36 7.51 -3.96 -3.43
N VAL A 37 7.53 -3.53 -2.16
CA VAL A 37 8.34 -2.38 -1.72
C VAL A 37 9.84 -2.61 -1.96
N GLU A 38 10.35 -3.76 -1.62
CA GLU A 38 11.77 -4.10 -1.77
C GLU A 38 12.19 -4.07 -3.25
N GLY A 39 11.38 -4.62 -4.13
CA GLY A 39 11.61 -4.56 -5.57
C GLY A 39 11.51 -3.16 -6.12
N ALA A 40 10.55 -2.37 -5.67
CA ALA A 40 10.38 -0.99 -6.09
C ALA A 40 11.60 -0.13 -5.73
N VAL A 41 12.14 -0.28 -4.52
CA VAL A 41 13.35 0.42 -4.08
C VAL A 41 14.55 0.00 -4.91
N THR A 42 14.73 -1.30 -5.14
CA THR A 42 15.84 -1.82 -5.93
C THR A 42 15.83 -1.27 -7.36
N LEU A 43 14.68 -1.21 -8.01
CA LEU A 43 14.56 -0.69 -9.37
C LEU A 43 14.60 0.83 -9.44
N GLY A 44 13.86 1.51 -8.57
CA GLY A 44 13.71 2.97 -8.61
C GLY A 44 14.95 3.73 -8.17
N PHE A 45 15.71 3.18 -7.24
CA PHE A 45 16.91 3.84 -6.66
C PHE A 45 18.20 3.10 -6.98
N ARG A 46 18.19 2.29 -8.04
CA ARG A 46 19.34 1.47 -8.42
C ARG A 46 20.62 2.28 -8.58
N ARG A 47 20.55 3.38 -9.32
CA ARG A 47 21.72 4.24 -9.58
C ARG A 47 22.24 4.89 -8.30
N GLU A 48 21.36 5.36 -7.44
CA GLU A 48 21.71 5.97 -6.16
C GLU A 48 22.43 4.96 -5.26
N LEU A 49 21.89 3.73 -5.16
CA LEU A 49 22.46 2.68 -4.33
C LEU A 49 23.81 2.19 -4.88
N GLU A 50 23.94 2.04 -6.18
CA GLU A 50 25.20 1.62 -6.82
C GLU A 50 26.32 2.68 -6.68
N ALA A 51 25.96 3.96 -6.56
CA ALA A 51 26.91 5.05 -6.37
C ALA A 51 27.55 5.06 -4.96
N ILE A 52 26.97 4.36 -3.99
CA ILE A 52 27.48 4.24 -2.63
C ILE A 52 28.51 3.11 -2.61
N GLU A 53 29.79 3.45 -2.36
CA GLU A 53 30.88 2.48 -2.36
C GLU A 53 30.92 1.59 -1.12
N ASP A 54 30.60 2.15 0.06
CA ASP A 54 30.58 1.41 1.32
C ASP A 54 29.32 0.54 1.40
N GLU A 55 29.50 -0.77 1.58
CA GLU A 55 28.40 -1.73 1.69
C GLU A 55 27.50 -1.44 2.90
N THR A 56 28.08 -1.00 4.02
CA THR A 56 27.30 -0.67 5.23
C THR A 56 26.43 0.55 4.99
N GLU A 57 26.97 1.62 4.40
CA GLU A 57 26.20 2.82 4.05
C GLU A 57 25.12 2.51 3.02
N ARG A 58 25.42 1.66 2.05
CA ARG A 58 24.44 1.22 1.04
C ARG A 58 23.27 0.49 1.69
N ALA A 59 23.54 -0.43 2.60
CA ALA A 59 22.52 -1.18 3.31
C ALA A 59 21.65 -0.27 4.18
N GLU A 60 22.22 0.70 4.86
CA GLU A 60 21.49 1.68 5.65
C GLU A 60 20.59 2.55 4.78
N ARG A 61 21.10 3.02 3.64
CA ARG A 61 20.31 3.83 2.69
C ARG A 61 19.17 3.03 2.10
N TYR A 62 19.43 1.78 1.72
CA TYR A 62 18.39 0.87 1.23
C TYR A 62 17.27 0.71 2.25
N GLN A 63 17.61 0.46 3.50
CA GLN A 63 16.64 0.28 4.57
C GLN A 63 15.83 1.57 4.82
N GLN A 64 16.46 2.75 4.76
CA GLN A 64 15.76 4.03 4.88
C GLN A 64 14.73 4.20 3.77
N LEU A 65 15.08 3.87 2.54
CA LEU A 65 14.17 3.97 1.39
C LEU A 65 13.01 2.99 1.49
N VAL A 66 13.28 1.76 1.92
CA VAL A 66 12.23 0.75 2.16
C VAL A 66 11.25 1.23 3.22
N ASP A 67 11.76 1.70 4.35
CA ASP A 67 10.93 2.19 5.45
C ASP A 67 10.06 3.39 5.02
N ALA A 68 10.64 4.31 4.24
CA ALA A 68 9.91 5.46 3.72
C ALA A 68 8.77 5.04 2.78
N MET A 69 8.99 4.06 1.92
CA MET A 69 7.95 3.55 1.01
C MET A 69 6.85 2.80 1.76
N TYR A 70 7.18 2.02 2.77
CA TYR A 70 6.17 1.38 3.61
C TYR A 70 5.30 2.40 4.32
N LYS A 71 5.90 3.48 4.81
CA LYS A 71 5.17 4.57 5.47
C LYS A 71 4.19 5.25 4.51
N GLN A 72 4.61 5.51 3.26
CA GLN A 72 3.76 6.11 2.24
C GLN A 72 2.58 5.22 1.87
N GLY A 73 2.78 3.91 1.86
CA GLY A 73 1.75 2.94 1.49
C GLY A 73 0.78 2.55 2.59
N LYS A 74 0.92 3.07 3.80
CA LYS A 74 -0.01 2.77 4.89
C LYS A 74 -1.43 3.25 4.57
N ALA A 75 -2.43 2.49 5.02
CA ALA A 75 -3.83 2.76 4.75
C ALA A 75 -4.25 4.19 5.10
N GLU A 76 -3.84 4.70 6.25
CA GLU A 76 -4.16 6.06 6.69
C GLU A 76 -3.60 7.11 5.73
N ASN A 77 -2.38 6.91 5.24
CA ASN A 77 -1.76 7.83 4.29
C ASN A 77 -2.46 7.80 2.93
N VAL A 78 -2.80 6.61 2.44
CA VAL A 78 -3.54 6.43 1.18
C VAL A 78 -4.93 7.05 1.29
N ALA A 79 -5.61 6.88 2.41
CA ALA A 79 -6.91 7.49 2.68
C ALA A 79 -6.84 9.02 2.70
N SER A 80 -5.75 9.61 3.18
CA SER A 80 -5.57 11.06 3.24
C SER A 80 -5.55 11.72 1.85
N TYR A 81 -5.23 10.96 0.80
CA TYR A 81 -5.29 11.41 -0.59
C TYR A 81 -6.58 11.01 -1.31
N PHE A 82 -7.57 10.49 -0.57
CA PHE A 82 -8.88 10.06 -1.11
C PHE A 82 -8.79 8.95 -2.15
N GLU A 83 -7.75 8.15 -2.14
CA GLU A 83 -7.63 6.99 -3.03
C GLU A 83 -8.51 5.82 -2.58
N ILE A 84 -8.79 5.73 -1.29
CA ILE A 84 -9.76 4.82 -0.70
C ILE A 84 -10.79 5.60 0.10
N ASP A 85 -11.94 4.99 0.38
CA ASP A 85 -13.05 5.70 1.02
C ASP A 85 -12.82 5.93 2.51
N ASP A 86 -12.30 4.92 3.23
CA ASP A 86 -12.06 5.04 4.66
C ASP A 86 -11.11 3.98 5.17
N VAL A 87 -10.55 4.24 6.34
CA VAL A 87 -9.84 3.25 7.17
C VAL A 87 -10.75 2.91 8.35
N ILE A 88 -11.09 1.65 8.50
CA ILE A 88 -12.08 1.20 9.48
C ILE A 88 -11.47 0.29 10.53
N ASP A 89 -12.12 0.23 11.70
CA ASP A 89 -11.85 -0.79 12.70
C ASP A 89 -12.30 -2.15 12.14
N PRO A 90 -11.51 -3.22 12.28
CA PRO A 90 -11.92 -4.56 11.85
C PRO A 90 -13.29 -4.99 12.37
N ALA A 91 -13.67 -4.56 13.56
CA ALA A 91 -14.98 -4.84 14.16
C ALA A 91 -16.15 -4.27 13.34
N ASP A 92 -15.93 -3.21 12.56
CA ASP A 92 -16.94 -2.57 11.73
C ASP A 92 -17.12 -3.22 10.35
N SER A 93 -16.27 -4.17 9.99
CA SER A 93 -16.27 -4.79 8.65
C SER A 93 -17.62 -5.40 8.30
N ARG A 94 -18.22 -6.13 9.22
CA ARG A 94 -19.53 -6.77 9.02
C ARG A 94 -20.62 -5.74 8.74
N ARG A 95 -20.64 -4.65 9.47
CA ARG A 95 -21.61 -3.56 9.28
C ARG A 95 -21.52 -2.96 7.88
N TRP A 96 -20.30 -2.67 7.42
CA TRP A 96 -20.07 -2.13 6.08
C TRP A 96 -20.52 -3.10 4.99
N LEU A 97 -20.19 -4.39 5.13
CA LEU A 97 -20.61 -5.40 4.17
C LEU A 97 -22.14 -5.56 4.15
N ALA A 98 -22.78 -5.55 5.30
CA ALA A 98 -24.24 -5.65 5.40
C ALA A 98 -24.93 -4.45 4.74
N GLU A 99 -24.43 -3.23 4.92
CA GLU A 99 -24.94 -2.04 4.27
C GLU A 99 -24.76 -2.10 2.74
N ALA A 100 -23.62 -2.59 2.26
CA ALA A 100 -23.37 -2.75 0.83
C ALA A 100 -24.37 -3.73 0.17
N MET A 101 -24.76 -4.78 0.88
CA MET A 101 -25.68 -5.80 0.37
C MET A 101 -27.13 -5.35 0.34
N ARG A 102 -27.47 -4.25 0.98
CA ARG A 102 -28.82 -3.67 0.96
C ARG A 102 -29.08 -2.79 -0.27
N CYS A 103 -28.06 -2.45 -1.00
CA CYS A 103 -28.15 -1.55 -2.16
C CYS A 103 -28.58 -2.28 -3.45
#